data_a82a03e566b6c61634a01bc4adf99e25
#
_entry.id   a82a03e566b6c61634a01bc4adf99e25
#
_cell.length_a   1.000
_cell.length_b   1.000
_cell.length_c   1.000
_cell.angle_alpha   90.00
_cell.angle_beta   90.00
_cell.angle_gamma   90.00
#
_symmetry.space_group_name_H-M   'P 1'
#
loop_
_entity.id
_entity.type
_entity.pdbx_description
1 polymer ?
#
loop_
_entity_poly.entity_id
_entity_poly.type
_entity_poly.pdbx_seq_one_letter_code
_entity_poly.pdbx_strand_id
1 'polypeptide(L)' 'MANAKFEVYAQKDGKCTWHLRSSNGQITATAGQHFASHADAKRAAEHVKEHAATADVVDA' A
#
# COMPACT_ATOMS: atom_id res chain seq x y z
N MET A 1 -14.43 7.83 13.27
CA MET A 1 -13.49 8.57 12.42
C MET A 1 -12.76 7.58 11.52
N ALA A 2 -12.71 7.87 10.21
CA ALA A 2 -12.05 6.95 9.28
C ALA A 2 -10.54 7.03 9.42
N ASN A 3 -9.88 5.87 9.44
CA ASN A 3 -8.43 5.79 9.45
C ASN A 3 -7.90 5.62 8.03
N ALA A 4 -6.63 5.91 7.84
CA ALA A 4 -5.96 5.58 6.60
C ALA A 4 -6.02 4.06 6.39
N LYS A 5 -6.05 3.62 5.14
CA LYS A 5 -6.14 2.19 4.83
C LYS A 5 -5.35 1.85 3.59
N PHE A 6 -4.79 0.64 3.58
CA PHE A 6 -4.19 0.07 2.39
C PHE A 6 -5.30 -0.63 1.60
N GLU A 7 -5.41 -0.28 0.33
CA GLU A 7 -6.39 -0.91 -0.57
C GLU A 7 -5.63 -1.75 -1.59
N VAL A 8 -5.91 -3.04 -1.60
CA VAL A 8 -5.27 -3.99 -2.52
C VAL A 8 -6.24 -4.23 -3.68
N TYR A 9 -5.76 -4.08 -4.91
CA TYR A 9 -6.65 -4.19 -6.06
C TYR A 9 -5.92 -4.80 -7.26
N ALA A 10 -6.71 -5.33 -8.19
CA ALA A 10 -6.20 -5.87 -9.45
C ALA A 10 -6.19 -4.78 -10.52
N GLN A 11 -5.17 -4.78 -11.36
CA GLN A 11 -5.05 -3.87 -12.48
C GLN A 11 -5.55 -4.53 -13.76
N LYS A 12 -5.67 -3.74 -14.82
CA LYS A 12 -6.16 -4.23 -16.11
C LYS A 12 -5.28 -5.32 -16.71
N ASP A 13 -3.99 -5.28 -16.39
CA ASP A 13 -3.03 -6.27 -16.91
C ASP A 13 -3.03 -7.58 -16.12
N GLY A 14 -3.92 -7.73 -15.15
CA GLY A 14 -4.03 -8.94 -14.33
C GLY A 14 -3.11 -8.97 -13.13
N LYS A 15 -2.23 -8.01 -13.00
CA LYS A 15 -1.38 -7.91 -11.83
C LYS A 15 -2.09 -7.16 -10.71
N CYS A 16 -1.61 -7.37 -9.49
CA CYS A 16 -2.19 -6.72 -8.31
C CYS A 16 -1.21 -5.73 -7.72
N THR A 17 -1.75 -4.73 -7.04
CA THR A 17 -0.93 -3.74 -6.35
C THR A 17 -1.76 -3.16 -5.19
N TRP A 18 -1.20 -2.19 -4.50
CA TRP A 18 -1.92 -1.52 -3.42
C TRP A 18 -1.58 -0.03 -3.41
N HIS A 19 -2.47 0.71 -2.80
CA HIS A 19 -2.19 2.11 -2.47
C HIS A 19 -2.67 2.41 -1.06
N LEU A 20 -2.11 3.46 -0.47
CA LEU A 20 -2.51 3.92 0.86
C LEU A 20 -3.41 5.14 0.70
N ARG A 21 -4.64 5.01 1.17
CA ARG A 21 -5.62 6.10 1.14
C ARG A 21 -5.71 6.72 2.52
N SER A 22 -5.57 8.03 2.59
CA SER A 22 -5.66 8.73 3.85
C SER A 22 -7.11 8.82 4.33
N SER A 23 -7.29 9.26 5.58
CA SER A 23 -8.60 9.37 6.18
C SER A 23 -9.53 10.34 5.44
N ASN A 24 -8.98 11.28 4.69
CA ASN A 24 -9.78 12.23 3.90
C ASN A 24 -10.01 11.77 2.46
N GLY A 25 -9.62 10.54 2.13
CA GLY A 25 -9.88 9.95 0.82
C GLY A 25 -8.80 10.13 -0.22
N GLN A 26 -7.71 10.78 0.10
CA GLN A 26 -6.62 11.00 -0.85
C GLN A 26 -5.65 9.84 -0.87
N ILE A 27 -5.09 9.54 -2.06
CA ILE A 27 -4.03 8.55 -2.19
C ILE A 27 -2.72 9.21 -1.80
N THR A 28 -2.11 8.73 -0.73
CA THR A 28 -0.88 9.32 -0.20
C THR A 28 0.36 8.51 -0.49
N ALA A 29 0.21 7.25 -0.89
CA ALA A 29 1.33 6.39 -1.26
C ALA A 29 0.85 5.27 -2.17
N THR A 30 1.74 4.75 -3.00
CA THR A 30 1.45 3.61 -3.86
C THR A 30 2.58 2.60 -3.74
N ALA A 31 2.30 1.33 -4.09
CA ALA A 31 3.33 0.31 -4.12
C ALA A 31 4.36 0.63 -5.18
N GLY A 32 5.63 0.33 -4.89
CA GLY A 32 6.70 0.54 -5.84
C GLY A 32 6.79 -0.52 -6.93
N GLN A 33 5.95 -1.54 -6.87
CA GLN A 33 5.97 -2.64 -7.84
C GLN A 33 4.60 -3.28 -7.94
N HIS A 34 4.43 -4.12 -8.96
CA HIS A 34 3.22 -4.90 -9.16
C HIS A 34 3.48 -6.35 -8.73
N PHE A 35 2.43 -7.02 -8.27
CA PHE A 35 2.52 -8.37 -7.74
C PHE A 35 1.72 -9.34 -8.59
N ALA A 36 2.16 -10.59 -8.63
CA ALA A 36 1.52 -11.61 -9.46
C ALA A 36 0.15 -12.03 -8.93
N SER A 37 -0.09 -11.90 -7.62
CA SER A 37 -1.35 -12.32 -7.03
C SER A 37 -1.82 -11.31 -5.98
N HIS A 38 -3.12 -11.38 -5.67
CA HIS A 38 -3.72 -10.56 -4.62
C HIS A 38 -3.07 -10.84 -3.27
N ALA A 39 -2.78 -12.11 -2.98
CA ALA A 39 -2.17 -12.48 -1.71
C ALA A 39 -0.78 -11.87 -1.55
N ASP A 40 0.01 -11.85 -2.63
CA ASP A 40 1.33 -11.24 -2.58
C ASP A 40 1.26 -9.74 -2.35
N ALA A 41 0.34 -9.05 -3.04
CA ALA A 41 0.16 -7.62 -2.86
C ALA A 41 -0.29 -7.30 -1.43
N LYS A 42 -1.20 -8.11 -0.89
CA LYS A 42 -1.68 -7.93 0.48
C LYS A 42 -0.56 -8.10 1.48
N ARG A 43 0.28 -9.12 1.29
CA ARG A 43 1.42 -9.37 2.18
C ARG A 43 2.40 -8.20 2.14
N ALA A 44 2.65 -7.65 0.95
CA ALA A 44 3.53 -6.50 0.81
C ALA A 44 2.97 -5.27 1.53
N ALA A 45 1.67 -5.04 1.44
CA ALA A 45 1.02 -3.93 2.15
C ALA A 45 1.15 -4.11 3.67
N GLU A 46 1.00 -5.33 4.16
CA GLU A 46 1.16 -5.60 5.58
C GLU A 46 2.59 -5.34 6.06
N HIS A 47 3.58 -5.69 5.24
CA HIS A 47 4.98 -5.39 5.56
C HIS A 47 5.24 -3.89 5.63
N VAL A 48 4.69 -3.13 4.69
CA VAL A 48 4.83 -1.67 4.70
C VAL A 48 4.19 -1.08 5.94
N LYS A 49 3.02 -1.58 6.31
CA LYS A 49 2.33 -1.12 7.52
C LYS A 49 3.19 -1.32 8.76
N GLU A 50 3.81 -2.49 8.89
CA GLU A 50 4.66 -2.81 10.04
C GLU A 50 5.91 -1.92 10.07
N HIS A 51 6.58 -1.79 8.93
CA HIS A 51 7.82 -1.01 8.86
C HIS A 51 7.56 0.48 9.02
N ALA A 52 6.45 0.98 8.52
CA ALA A 52 6.11 2.39 8.62
C ALA A 52 5.90 2.83 10.06
N ALA A 53 5.48 1.92 10.93
CA ALA A 53 5.24 2.25 12.33
C ALA A 53 6.52 2.67 13.06
N THR A 54 7.68 2.22 12.58
CA THR A 54 8.97 2.52 13.21
C THR A 54 9.96 3.19 12.26
N ALA A 55 9.54 3.49 11.04
CA ALA A 55 10.44 4.09 10.04
C ALA A 55 10.68 5.57 10.34
N ASP A 56 11.91 5.99 10.16
CA ASP A 56 12.28 7.40 10.27
C ASP A 56 12.14 8.08 8.93
N VAL A 57 11.90 9.38 8.96
CA VAL A 57 11.89 10.21 7.75
C VAL A 57 13.26 10.85 7.63
N VAL A 58 13.96 10.53 6.56
CA VAL A 58 15.31 11.06 6.32
C VAL A 58 15.38 11.62 4.91
N ASP A 59 16.28 12.56 4.72
CA ASP A 59 16.56 13.08 3.37
C ASP A 59 17.52 12.13 2.67
N ALA A 60 17.22 11.85 1.43
CA ALA A 60 18.05 10.96 0.61
C ALA A 60 18.94 11.72 -0.35
#